data_71f0361c74f43826fc0e1e482b56e1a5
#
_entry.id   71f0361c74f43826fc0e1e482b56e1a5
#
_cell.length_a   1.000
_cell.length_b   1.000
_cell.length_c   1.000
_cell.angle_alpha   90.00
_cell.angle_beta   90.00
_cell.angle_gamma   90.00
#
_symmetry.space_group_name_H-M   'P 1'
#
loop_
_entity.id
_entity.type
_entity.pdbx_description
1 polymer ?
#
loop_
_entity_poly.entity_id
_entity_poly.type
_entity_poly.pdbx_seq_one_letter_code
_entity_poly.pdbx_strand_id
1 'polypeptide(L)'
;MATSKSTIDYLLDQLSSLPDIRSRRMFGEYALYCDEKVVALVCDSQLFVKMTPAGRELVGPLYEEGEAYPGARPSMLIGAEFIDNSDRLCALIRATADALPAPKPKTPRTKP
;
A
#
# COMPACT_ATOMS: atom_id res chain seq x y z
N MET A 1 -17.63 4.35 -0.80
CA MET A 1 -17.33 5.76 -1.10
C MET A 1 -15.99 5.86 -1.74
N ALA A 2 -15.83 6.80 -2.63
CA ALA A 2 -14.56 6.96 -3.31
C ALA A 2 -13.55 7.67 -2.40
N THR A 3 -12.27 7.35 -2.59
CA THR A 3 -11.19 8.02 -1.87
C THR A 3 -10.98 9.41 -2.46
N SER A 4 -10.83 10.41 -1.60
CA SER A 4 -10.59 11.77 -2.08
C SER A 4 -9.16 11.92 -2.59
N LYS A 5 -9.00 12.82 -3.58
CA LYS A 5 -7.67 13.08 -4.12
C LYS A 5 -6.73 13.65 -3.08
N SER A 6 -7.25 14.43 -2.12
CA SER A 6 -6.41 15.01 -1.09
C SER A 6 -5.80 13.93 -0.20
N THR A 7 -6.51 12.83 0.04
CA THR A 7 -5.98 11.71 0.79
C THR A 7 -4.78 11.09 0.05
N ILE A 8 -4.94 10.88 -1.25
CA ILE A 8 -3.86 10.32 -2.06
C ILE A 8 -2.67 11.27 -2.11
N ASP A 9 -2.93 12.55 -2.29
CA ASP A 9 -1.84 13.53 -2.36
C ASP A 9 -1.04 13.55 -1.04
N TYR A 10 -1.73 13.46 0.08
CA TYR A 10 -1.06 13.42 1.37
C TYR A 10 -0.22 12.17 1.54
N LEU A 11 -0.77 11.00 1.15
CA LEU A 11 -0.03 9.76 1.26
C LEU A 11 1.22 9.77 0.38
N LEU A 12 1.10 10.26 -0.84
CA LEU A 12 2.24 10.33 -1.74
C LEU A 12 3.29 11.30 -1.21
N ASP A 13 2.86 12.39 -0.59
CA ASP A 13 3.79 13.32 0.03
C ASP A 13 4.54 12.67 1.19
N GLN A 14 3.85 11.92 2.03
CA GLN A 14 4.47 11.20 3.13
C GLN A 14 5.46 10.14 2.65
N LEU A 15 5.23 9.61 1.45
CA LEU A 15 6.08 8.58 0.87
C LEU A 15 7.07 9.12 -0.14
N SER A 16 7.26 10.43 -0.20
CA SER A 16 8.04 11.07 -1.25
C SER A 16 9.52 10.71 -1.23
N SER A 17 10.03 10.19 -0.11
CA SER A 17 11.43 9.76 -0.07
C SER A 17 11.66 8.42 -0.77
N LEU A 18 10.60 7.71 -1.14
CA LEU A 18 10.71 6.45 -1.87
C LEU A 18 10.69 6.73 -3.37
N PRO A 19 11.76 6.37 -4.11
CA PRO A 19 11.84 6.77 -5.51
C PRO A 19 10.87 6.04 -6.43
N ASP A 20 10.41 4.86 -6.05
CA ASP A 20 9.57 4.04 -6.91
C ASP A 20 8.11 4.01 -6.48
N ILE A 21 7.68 4.99 -5.70
CA ILE A 21 6.29 5.01 -5.24
C ILE A 21 5.39 5.63 -6.31
N ARG A 22 4.25 5.00 -6.57
CA ARG A 22 3.27 5.49 -7.53
C ARG A 22 1.89 5.14 -7.06
N SER A 23 0.89 5.88 -7.53
CA SER A 23 -0.50 5.53 -7.30
C SER A 23 -1.18 5.32 -8.63
N ARG A 24 -2.23 4.51 -8.62
CA ARG A 24 -3.03 4.27 -9.81
C ARG A 24 -4.50 4.22 -9.40
N ARG A 25 -5.31 4.95 -10.11
CA ARG A 25 -6.74 4.98 -9.84
C ARG A 25 -7.40 3.73 -10.37
N MET A 26 -8.24 3.11 -9.55
CA MET A 26 -8.97 1.91 -9.94
C MET A 26 -10.36 1.95 -9.31
N PHE A 27 -11.40 1.94 -10.14
CA PHE A 27 -12.79 1.84 -9.67
C PHE A 27 -13.14 2.88 -8.61
N GLY A 28 -12.63 4.12 -8.78
CA GLY A 28 -12.90 5.18 -7.82
C GLY A 28 -12.01 5.18 -6.59
N GLU A 29 -11.20 4.14 -6.42
CA GLU A 29 -10.23 4.04 -5.34
C GLU A 29 -8.82 4.08 -5.92
N TYR A 30 -7.80 3.83 -5.10
CA TYR A 30 -6.43 3.91 -5.57
C TYR A 30 -5.63 2.70 -5.11
N ALA A 31 -4.68 2.30 -5.95
CA ALA A 31 -3.68 1.32 -5.57
C ALA A 31 -2.34 2.04 -5.46
N LEU A 32 -1.54 1.68 -4.45
CA LEU A 32 -0.20 2.21 -4.30
C LEU A 32 0.80 1.15 -4.75
N TYR A 33 1.74 1.58 -5.57
CA TYR A 33 2.79 0.72 -6.09
C TYR A 33 4.14 1.16 -5.53
N CYS A 34 4.96 0.20 -5.20
CA CYS A 34 6.35 0.46 -4.86
C CYS A 34 7.18 -0.61 -5.56
N ASP A 35 8.17 -0.17 -6.33
CA ASP A 35 9.02 -1.08 -7.09
C ASP A 35 8.17 -1.98 -8.00
N GLU A 36 7.15 -1.38 -8.61
CA GLU A 36 6.21 -2.02 -9.54
C GLU A 36 5.35 -3.11 -8.92
N LYS A 37 5.30 -3.18 -7.60
CA LYS A 37 4.45 -4.13 -6.89
C LYS A 37 3.33 -3.37 -6.20
N VAL A 38 2.13 -3.94 -6.22
CA VAL A 38 1.00 -3.36 -5.48
C VAL A 38 1.25 -3.63 -4.00
N VAL A 39 1.56 -2.60 -3.24
CA VAL A 39 1.85 -2.75 -1.82
C VAL A 39 0.65 -2.40 -0.94
N ALA A 40 -0.26 -1.59 -1.45
CA ALA A 40 -1.38 -1.12 -0.63
C ALA A 40 -2.53 -0.69 -1.52
N LEU A 41 -3.72 -0.64 -0.91
CA LEU A 41 -4.90 -0.07 -1.53
C LEU A 41 -5.39 1.06 -0.64
N VAL A 42 -5.91 2.10 -1.25
CA VAL A 42 -6.53 3.21 -0.52
C VAL A 42 -8.00 3.21 -0.91
N CYS A 43 -8.83 2.80 0.03
CA CYS A 43 -10.26 2.66 -0.19
C CYS A 43 -11.00 3.40 0.89
N ASP A 44 -12.02 4.17 0.50
CA ASP A 44 -12.82 4.95 1.44
C ASP A 44 -11.93 5.84 2.31
N SER A 45 -10.89 6.40 1.70
CA SER A 45 -9.90 7.28 2.34
C SER A 45 -9.14 6.59 3.48
N GLN A 46 -9.06 5.26 3.44
CA GLN A 46 -8.31 4.46 4.41
C GLN A 46 -7.20 3.69 3.70
N LEU A 47 -6.05 3.57 4.37
CA LEU A 47 -4.88 2.88 3.81
C LEU A 47 -4.86 1.44 4.28
N PHE A 48 -4.86 0.52 3.32
CA PHE A 48 -4.79 -0.93 3.58
C PHE A 48 -3.51 -1.45 2.95
N VAL A 49 -2.53 -1.79 3.78
CA VAL A 49 -1.23 -2.28 3.30
C VAL A 49 -1.25 -3.80 3.31
N LYS A 50 -0.71 -4.41 2.26
CA LYS A 50 -0.65 -5.86 2.18
C LYS A 50 0.08 -6.43 3.37
N MET A 51 -0.46 -7.52 3.91
CA MET A 51 0.09 -8.11 5.12
C MET A 51 1.37 -8.87 4.84
N THR A 52 2.42 -8.55 5.59
CA THR A 52 3.67 -9.26 5.54
C THR A 52 4.20 -9.40 6.97
N PRO A 53 4.99 -10.44 7.26
CA PRO A 53 5.54 -10.56 8.62
C PRO A 53 6.39 -9.36 9.03
N ALA A 54 7.23 -8.85 8.12
CA ALA A 54 8.06 -7.70 8.43
C ALA A 54 7.22 -6.45 8.65
N GLY A 55 6.17 -6.25 7.84
CA GLY A 55 5.29 -5.10 8.00
C GLY A 55 4.53 -5.15 9.30
N ARG A 56 4.05 -6.35 9.67
CA ARG A 56 3.33 -6.51 10.91
C ARG A 56 4.20 -6.15 12.11
N GLU A 57 5.47 -6.53 12.08
CA GLU A 57 6.40 -6.18 13.15
C GLU A 57 6.59 -4.67 13.24
N LEU A 58 6.72 -4.01 12.10
CA LEU A 58 6.92 -2.56 12.10
C LEU A 58 5.72 -1.81 12.64
N VAL A 59 4.51 -2.29 12.35
CA VAL A 59 3.30 -1.65 12.86
C VAL A 59 3.16 -1.88 14.36
N GLY A 60 3.50 -3.08 14.82
CA GLY A 60 3.52 -3.39 16.25
C GLY A 60 2.18 -3.20 16.93
N PRO A 61 2.14 -2.44 18.03
CA PRO A 61 0.91 -2.30 18.80
C PRO A 61 -0.20 -1.54 18.07
N LEU A 62 0.11 -0.86 16.97
CA LEU A 62 -0.92 -0.19 16.17
C LEU A 62 -1.54 -1.11 15.14
N TYR A 63 -1.19 -2.39 15.14
CA TYR A 63 -1.65 -3.34 14.15
C TYR A 63 -3.16 -3.54 14.22
N GLU A 64 -3.82 -3.39 13.08
CA GLU A 64 -5.23 -3.68 12.90
C GLU A 64 -5.41 -4.36 11.55
N GLU A 65 -6.42 -5.20 11.46
CA GLU A 65 -6.77 -5.82 10.19
C GLU A 65 -8.06 -5.25 9.66
N GLY A 66 -8.16 -5.15 8.35
CA GLY A 66 -9.37 -4.70 7.71
C GLY A 66 -9.43 -5.23 6.30
N GLU A 67 -10.62 -5.15 5.70
CA GLU A 67 -10.82 -5.51 4.31
C GLU A 67 -10.94 -4.22 3.50
N ALA A 68 -10.15 -4.12 2.45
CA ALA A 68 -10.18 -2.93 1.59
C ALA A 68 -11.54 -2.80 0.90
N TYR A 69 -12.17 -3.93 0.62
CA TYR A 69 -13.52 -3.98 0.07
C TYR A 69 -14.15 -5.30 0.50
N PRO A 70 -15.48 -5.41 0.44
CA PRO A 70 -16.13 -6.65 0.91
C PRO A 70 -15.61 -7.87 0.16
N GLY A 71 -15.21 -8.89 0.92
CA GLY A 71 -14.67 -10.11 0.35
C GLY A 71 -13.18 -10.08 0.06
N ALA A 72 -12.51 -8.96 0.28
CA ALA A 72 -11.07 -8.88 0.08
C ALA A 72 -10.34 -9.66 1.18
N ARG A 73 -9.10 -10.07 0.86
CA ARG A 73 -8.25 -10.67 1.89
C ARG A 73 -7.94 -9.62 2.95
N PRO A 74 -7.82 -10.04 4.22
CA PRO A 74 -7.45 -9.08 5.26
C PRO A 74 -6.11 -8.42 4.95
N SER A 75 -6.06 -7.12 5.18
CA SER A 75 -4.85 -6.31 5.02
C SER A 75 -4.62 -5.55 6.30
N MET A 76 -3.43 -4.94 6.42
CA MET A 76 -3.15 -4.11 7.59
C MET A 76 -3.79 -2.75 7.39
N LEU A 77 -4.74 -2.41 8.25
CA LEU A 77 -5.37 -1.09 8.23
C LEU A 77 -4.45 -0.13 8.97
N ILE A 78 -3.97 0.87 8.27
CA ILE A 78 -2.99 1.80 8.82
C ILE A 78 -3.67 3.11 9.14
N GLY A 79 -3.65 3.48 10.42
CA GLY A 79 -4.31 4.69 10.88
C GLY A 79 -3.45 5.94 10.76
N ALA A 80 -4.07 7.08 11.00
CA ALA A 80 -3.42 8.37 10.83
C ALA A 80 -2.19 8.52 11.71
N GLU A 81 -2.22 7.96 12.90
CA GLU A 81 -1.09 8.06 13.82
C GLU A 81 0.19 7.51 13.21
N PHE A 82 0.08 6.39 12.50
CA PHE A 82 1.22 5.79 11.82
C PHE A 82 1.57 6.54 10.54
N ILE A 83 0.56 6.94 9.79
CA ILE A 83 0.75 7.64 8.51
C ILE A 83 1.46 8.98 8.73
N ASP A 84 1.14 9.67 9.82
CA ASP A 84 1.72 10.98 10.10
C ASP A 84 3.21 10.91 10.40
N ASN A 85 3.74 9.72 10.69
CA ASN A 85 5.17 9.53 10.84
C ASN A 85 5.74 9.04 9.51
N SER A 86 6.23 9.97 8.72
CA SER A 86 6.70 9.67 7.36
C SER A 86 7.77 8.60 7.34
N ASP A 87 8.73 8.66 8.26
CA ASP A 87 9.82 7.68 8.29
C ASP A 87 9.30 6.27 8.53
N ARG A 88 8.36 6.13 9.46
CA ARG A 88 7.79 4.81 9.75
C ARG A 88 6.94 4.30 8.59
N LEU A 89 6.17 5.21 7.98
CA LEU A 89 5.35 4.82 6.84
C LEU A 89 6.23 4.36 5.67
N CYS A 90 7.30 5.10 5.38
CA CYS A 90 8.22 4.71 4.32
C CYS A 90 8.86 3.36 4.61
N ALA A 91 9.26 3.13 5.86
CA ALA A 91 9.84 1.84 6.24
C ALA A 91 8.85 0.69 6.05
N LEU A 92 7.59 0.93 6.40
CA LEU A 92 6.56 -0.09 6.24
C LEU A 92 6.35 -0.43 4.77
N ILE A 93 6.20 0.58 3.93
CA ILE A 93 5.98 0.36 2.50
C ILE A 93 7.19 -0.33 1.87
N ARG A 94 8.40 0.09 2.24
CA ARG A 94 9.61 -0.53 1.71
C ARG A 94 9.71 -2.00 2.12
N ALA A 95 9.47 -2.29 3.39
CA ALA A 95 9.50 -3.66 3.88
C ALA A 95 8.44 -4.52 3.21
N THR A 96 7.26 -3.95 2.96
CA THR A 96 6.20 -4.66 2.28
C THR A 96 6.61 -5.00 0.85
N ALA A 97 7.15 -4.02 0.13
CA ALA A 97 7.61 -4.26 -1.24
C ALA A 97 8.70 -5.32 -1.29
N ASP A 98 9.63 -5.27 -0.34
CA ASP A 98 10.73 -6.24 -0.31
C ASP A 98 10.25 -7.65 -0.02
N ALA A 99 9.17 -7.79 0.76
CA ALA A 99 8.64 -9.10 1.11
C ALA A 99 7.75 -9.70 0.03
N LEU A 100 7.20 -8.88 -0.87
CA LEU A 100 6.33 -9.37 -1.92
C LEU A 100 7.16 -9.92 -3.07
N PRO A 101 6.65 -10.96 -3.76
CA PRO A 101 7.37 -11.50 -4.91
C PRO A 101 7.42 -10.49 -6.05
N ALA A 102 8.44 -10.58 -6.87
CA ALA A 102 8.55 -9.72 -8.04
C ALA A 102 7.36 -9.95 -8.97
N PRO A 103 6.92 -8.92 -9.71
CA PRO A 103 5.83 -9.11 -10.66
C PRO A 103 6.23 -10.14 -11.71
N LYS A 104 5.26 -10.94 -12.14
CA LYS A 104 5.53 -11.88 -13.19
C LYS A 104 5.86 -11.15 -14.49
N PRO A 105 6.82 -11.65 -15.26
CA PRO A 105 7.08 -11.04 -16.57
C PRO A 105 5.84 -11.13 -17.43
N LYS A 106 5.58 -10.10 -18.11
CA LYS A 106 4.41 -10.08 -18.93
C LYS A 106 4.64 -10.63 -20.28
N THR A 107 5.64 -11.11 -20.54
CA THR A 107 5.88 -11.49 -21.80
C THR A 107 5.53 -12.79 -22.14
N PRO A 108 5.45 -13.06 -22.24
CA PRO A 108 5.31 -13.87 -22.61
C PRO A 108 4.56 -14.46 -23.02
N ARG A 109 4.25 -13.96 -22.89
CA ARG A 109 3.70 -14.32 -23.13
C ARG A 109 4.02 -14.67 -24.24
N THR A 110 4.40 -14.91 -24.59
CA THR A 110 4.72 -15.10 -25.22
C THR A 110 4.93 -15.64 -25.86
N LYS A 111 5.16 -15.82 -26.18
CA LYS A 111 5.31 -16.26 -26.61
C LYS A 111 5.25 -16.79 -27.12
N PRO A 112 5.21 -17.07 -27.55
CA PRO A 112 4.97 -17.65 -27.79
C PRO A 112 4.88 -17.99 -27.88
#